data_03e311c3956053fd02f7f6a3ac65fb27
#
_entry.id   03e311c3956053fd02f7f6a3ac65fb27
#
_cell.length_a   1.000
_cell.length_b   1.000
_cell.length_c   1.000
_cell.angle_alpha   90.00
_cell.angle_beta   90.00
_cell.angle_gamma   90.00
#
_symmetry.space_group_name_H-M   'P 1'
#
loop_
_entity.id
_entity.type
_entity.pdbx_description
1 polymer ?
#
loop_
_entity_poly.entity_id
_entity_poly.type
_entity_poly.pdbx_seq_one_letter_code
_entity_poly.pdbx_strand_id
1 'polypeptide(L)'
;MITRIQKWTLLAALLASSAAWSNEIYMEQVGDNSTVTITQDGPSNLVGTALSPAFIGGGSNTLTIDQIGAGNELTMTVNGAATTVAVSVTGSNNTSAITCGTTMSASCSGSTIEQTITGDNNTVTQTLGGGGNHISRLTVTGDTNTMTHTSTNTGAVTVDYTVVGDTNVINLTTSGTTAKTINATTTGSGNTVTINQTN
;
A
#
# COMPACT_ATOMS: atom_id res chain seq x y z
N MET A 1 -6.66 25.80 -24.78
CA MET A 1 -6.48 24.38 -25.09
C MET A 1 -7.01 23.62 -23.90
N ILE A 2 -8.22 23.06 -24.03
CA ILE A 2 -8.91 22.42 -22.89
C ILE A 2 -8.45 20.96 -22.85
N THR A 3 -7.63 20.61 -21.89
CA THR A 3 -7.20 19.23 -21.65
C THR A 3 -8.41 18.43 -21.15
N ARG A 4 -8.87 17.47 -21.91
CA ARG A 4 -9.94 16.56 -21.52
C ARG A 4 -9.45 15.67 -20.38
N ILE A 5 -9.98 15.87 -19.20
CA ILE A 5 -9.87 14.91 -18.11
C ILE A 5 -10.75 13.71 -18.47
N GLN A 6 -10.14 12.62 -18.87
CA GLN A 6 -10.86 11.37 -19.03
C GLN A 6 -10.95 10.68 -17.67
N LYS A 7 -12.13 10.78 -17.07
CA LYS A 7 -12.48 9.97 -15.92
C LYS A 7 -12.96 8.61 -16.42
N TRP A 8 -12.19 7.57 -16.19
CA TRP A 8 -12.65 6.21 -16.38
C TRP A 8 -13.18 5.69 -15.05
N THR A 9 -14.48 5.66 -14.91
CA THR A 9 -15.11 4.93 -13.81
C THR A 9 -15.32 3.50 -14.30
N LEU A 10 -14.52 2.57 -13.79
CA LEU A 10 -14.73 1.16 -14.06
C LEU A 10 -15.88 0.68 -13.16
N LEU A 11 -17.08 0.62 -13.71
CA LEU A 11 -18.22 0.01 -13.02
C LEU A 11 -18.21 -1.50 -13.32
N ALA A 12 -17.73 -2.30 -12.39
CA ALA A 12 -17.86 -3.73 -12.46
C ALA A 12 -19.31 -4.13 -12.11
N ALA A 13 -20.06 -4.62 -13.08
CA ALA A 13 -21.42 -5.10 -12.86
C ALA A 13 -21.41 -6.46 -12.15
N LEU A 14 -22.09 -6.52 -11.02
CA LEU A 14 -22.21 -7.69 -10.16
C LEU A 14 -23.48 -8.47 -10.48
N LEU A 15 -23.36 -9.77 -10.71
CA LEU A 15 -24.49 -10.70 -10.74
C LEU A 15 -24.68 -11.25 -9.32
N ALA A 16 -25.81 -10.92 -8.70
CA ALA A 16 -26.16 -11.37 -7.36
C ALA A 16 -26.61 -12.83 -7.36
N SER A 17 -25.99 -13.67 -6.53
CA SER A 17 -26.58 -14.90 -6.02
C SER A 17 -26.35 -14.98 -4.51
N SER A 18 -27.44 -15.08 -3.78
CA SER A 18 -27.61 -15.50 -2.37
C SER A 18 -26.43 -15.26 -1.41
N ALA A 19 -26.54 -14.24 -0.57
CA ALA A 19 -25.75 -14.03 0.67
C ALA A 19 -24.23 -14.30 0.58
N ALA A 20 -23.66 -14.10 -0.57
CA ALA A 20 -22.22 -14.07 -0.74
C ALA A 20 -21.78 -12.64 -0.50
N TRP A 21 -20.92 -12.45 0.46
CA TRP A 21 -20.22 -11.21 0.73
C TRP A 21 -19.42 -10.87 -0.52
N SER A 22 -19.81 -9.80 -1.20
CA SER A 22 -19.18 -9.42 -2.46
C SER A 22 -17.82 -8.77 -2.23
N ASN A 23 -16.91 -9.02 -3.14
CA ASN A 23 -15.70 -8.22 -3.26
C ASN A 23 -16.06 -6.85 -3.83
N GLU A 24 -15.40 -5.81 -3.35
CA GLU A 24 -15.66 -4.44 -3.77
C GLU A 24 -14.36 -3.75 -4.19
N ILE A 25 -14.43 -3.04 -5.32
CA ILE A 25 -13.32 -2.23 -5.81
C ILE A 25 -13.84 -0.83 -6.10
N TYR A 26 -13.32 0.12 -5.35
CA TYR A 26 -13.55 1.54 -5.58
C TYR A 26 -12.22 2.19 -5.94
N MET A 27 -12.06 2.61 -7.17
CA MET A 27 -10.81 3.13 -7.67
C MET A 27 -10.99 4.40 -8.50
N GLU A 28 -10.11 5.35 -8.30
CA GLU A 28 -9.99 6.54 -9.13
C GLU A 28 -8.56 6.62 -9.70
N GLN A 29 -8.45 6.71 -11.02
CA GLN A 29 -7.20 6.93 -11.72
C GLN A 29 -7.22 8.28 -12.45
N VAL A 30 -6.18 9.07 -12.23
CA VAL A 30 -5.98 10.37 -12.89
C VAL A 30 -4.57 10.42 -13.45
N GLY A 31 -4.46 10.52 -14.77
CA GLY A 31 -3.17 10.55 -15.49
C GLY A 31 -3.13 9.56 -16.66
N ASP A 32 -2.03 9.58 -17.38
CA ASP A 32 -1.88 8.81 -18.60
C ASP A 32 -0.93 7.62 -18.41
N ASN A 33 -1.10 6.59 -19.27
CA ASN A 33 -0.20 5.44 -19.36
C ASN A 33 -0.02 4.63 -18.06
N SER A 34 -1.00 4.62 -17.18
CA SER A 34 -0.94 3.78 -15.98
C SER A 34 -1.56 2.41 -16.25
N THR A 35 -0.95 1.37 -15.68
CA THR A 35 -1.45 -0.01 -15.74
C THR A 35 -1.93 -0.42 -14.37
N VAL A 36 -3.15 -0.93 -14.31
CA VAL A 36 -3.75 -1.40 -13.06
C VAL A 36 -4.25 -2.83 -13.25
N THR A 37 -3.85 -3.71 -12.36
CA THR A 37 -4.31 -5.09 -12.28
C THR A 37 -4.77 -5.37 -10.85
N ILE A 38 -6.00 -5.84 -10.69
CA ILE A 38 -6.56 -6.19 -9.39
C ILE A 38 -7.18 -7.56 -9.48
N THR A 39 -6.76 -8.44 -8.59
CA THR A 39 -7.33 -9.78 -8.39
C THR A 39 -7.86 -9.89 -6.97
N GLN A 40 -9.08 -10.37 -6.82
CA GLN A 40 -9.68 -10.68 -5.52
C GLN A 40 -10.27 -12.08 -5.56
N ASP A 41 -9.70 -12.99 -4.77
CA ASP A 41 -10.15 -14.38 -4.63
C ASP A 41 -10.56 -14.63 -3.18
N GLY A 42 -11.81 -15.06 -2.99
CA GLY A 42 -12.45 -15.17 -1.69
C GLY A 42 -13.42 -14.01 -1.42
N PRO A 43 -14.27 -14.14 -0.39
CA PRO A 43 -15.34 -13.18 -0.14
C PRO A 43 -14.89 -11.92 0.62
N SER A 44 -15.62 -10.83 0.41
CA SER A 44 -15.52 -9.60 1.20
C SER A 44 -14.17 -8.88 1.16
N ASN A 45 -13.39 -9.09 0.13
CA ASN A 45 -12.18 -8.30 -0.07
C ASN A 45 -12.55 -6.91 -0.59
N LEU A 46 -11.83 -5.89 -0.10
CA LEU A 46 -12.12 -4.49 -0.40
C LEU A 46 -10.88 -3.76 -0.89
N VAL A 47 -11.01 -3.01 -1.98
CA VAL A 47 -10.02 -2.04 -2.45
C VAL A 47 -10.65 -0.66 -2.48
N GLY A 48 -10.19 0.23 -1.62
CA GLY A 48 -10.81 1.54 -1.40
C GLY A 48 -12.21 1.45 -0.81
N THR A 49 -12.88 2.55 -0.68
CA THR A 49 -14.29 2.63 -0.29
C THR A 49 -15.05 3.60 -1.20
N ALA A 50 -16.38 3.57 -1.18
CA ALA A 50 -17.20 4.49 -1.95
C ALA A 50 -16.96 5.97 -1.58
N LEU A 51 -16.57 6.25 -0.35
CA LEU A 51 -16.28 7.60 0.14
C LEU A 51 -14.79 7.96 0.05
N SER A 52 -13.92 6.97 -0.04
CA SER A 52 -12.47 7.11 -0.16
C SER A 52 -11.95 6.06 -1.14
N PRO A 53 -12.12 6.28 -2.44
CA PRO A 53 -11.61 5.36 -3.45
C PRO A 53 -10.09 5.18 -3.34
N ALA A 54 -9.61 4.00 -3.69
CA ALA A 54 -8.20 3.81 -3.92
C ALA A 54 -7.77 4.71 -5.08
N PHE A 55 -6.90 5.66 -4.79
CA PHE A 55 -6.51 6.69 -5.75
C PHE A 55 -5.12 6.42 -6.32
N ILE A 56 -4.97 6.56 -7.62
CA ILE A 56 -3.68 6.61 -8.29
C ILE A 56 -3.62 7.83 -9.20
N GLY A 57 -2.66 8.72 -8.94
CA GLY A 57 -2.48 9.95 -9.71
C GLY A 57 -1.10 10.04 -10.35
N GLY A 58 -1.00 10.79 -11.45
CA GLY A 58 0.22 10.90 -12.24
C GLY A 58 0.27 9.92 -13.39
N GLY A 59 1.33 9.99 -14.18
CA GLY A 59 1.48 9.17 -15.39
C GLY A 59 2.43 8.00 -15.22
N SER A 60 2.25 6.96 -16.05
CA SER A 60 3.12 5.78 -16.14
C SER A 60 3.26 4.99 -14.84
N ASN A 61 2.21 4.90 -14.07
CA ASN A 61 2.20 4.08 -12.85
C ASN A 61 1.85 2.63 -13.17
N THR A 62 2.43 1.71 -12.41
CA THR A 62 2.08 0.28 -12.45
C THR A 62 1.55 -0.13 -11.09
N LEU A 63 0.34 -0.63 -11.05
CA LEU A 63 -0.31 -1.12 -9.84
C LEU A 63 -0.72 -2.56 -10.04
N THR A 64 -0.29 -3.42 -9.14
CA THR A 64 -0.79 -4.79 -9.04
C THR A 64 -1.28 -5.04 -7.62
N ILE A 65 -2.51 -5.48 -7.50
CA ILE A 65 -3.14 -5.84 -6.23
C ILE A 65 -3.64 -7.27 -6.37
N ASP A 66 -3.27 -8.11 -5.42
CA ASP A 66 -3.74 -9.47 -5.32
C ASP A 66 -4.18 -9.75 -3.89
N GLN A 67 -5.46 -10.03 -3.71
CA GLN A 67 -6.06 -10.33 -2.41
C GLN A 67 -6.68 -11.72 -2.45
N ILE A 68 -6.10 -12.64 -1.70
CA ILE A 68 -6.54 -14.04 -1.60
C ILE A 68 -6.96 -14.33 -0.16
N GLY A 69 -8.17 -14.81 0.02
CA GLY A 69 -8.77 -15.05 1.32
C GLY A 69 -9.97 -14.15 1.56
N ALA A 70 -10.38 -13.96 2.80
CA ALA A 70 -11.63 -13.30 3.12
C ALA A 70 -11.42 -12.02 3.92
N GLY A 71 -12.18 -10.97 3.59
CA GLY A 71 -12.23 -9.75 4.40
C GLY A 71 -10.94 -8.94 4.40
N ASN A 72 -10.09 -9.06 3.39
CA ASN A 72 -8.89 -8.24 3.29
C ASN A 72 -9.25 -6.84 2.79
N GLU A 73 -8.69 -5.82 3.41
CA GLU A 73 -8.92 -4.42 3.07
C GLU A 73 -7.64 -3.75 2.60
N LEU A 74 -7.69 -3.09 1.46
CA LEU A 74 -6.66 -2.19 0.98
C LEU A 74 -7.24 -0.78 0.84
N THR A 75 -6.67 0.16 1.58
CA THR A 75 -6.85 1.59 1.34
C THR A 75 -5.61 2.09 0.61
N MET A 76 -5.76 2.97 -0.36
CA MET A 76 -4.61 3.43 -1.13
C MET A 76 -4.73 4.92 -1.48
N THR A 77 -3.62 5.59 -1.53
CA THR A 77 -3.45 6.91 -2.14
C THR A 77 -2.05 6.94 -2.71
N VAL A 78 -1.90 7.09 -3.99
CA VAL A 78 -0.61 7.25 -4.66
C VAL A 78 -0.68 8.49 -5.56
N ASN A 79 0.24 9.40 -5.37
CA ASN A 79 0.29 10.66 -6.10
C ASN A 79 1.72 10.84 -6.63
N GLY A 80 1.92 10.56 -7.90
CA GLY A 80 3.25 10.65 -8.51
C GLY A 80 3.30 9.97 -9.86
N ALA A 81 4.41 10.13 -10.55
CA ALA A 81 4.64 9.52 -11.85
C ALA A 81 5.68 8.40 -11.74
N ALA A 82 5.57 7.40 -12.61
CA ALA A 82 6.47 6.26 -12.66
C ALA A 82 6.60 5.50 -11.33
N THR A 83 5.51 5.41 -10.59
CA THR A 83 5.45 4.68 -9.33
C THR A 83 5.02 3.24 -9.59
N THR A 84 5.71 2.30 -8.98
CA THR A 84 5.31 0.88 -8.99
C THR A 84 4.78 0.53 -7.61
N VAL A 85 3.62 -0.02 -7.53
CA VAL A 85 3.04 -0.56 -6.30
C VAL A 85 2.65 -2.00 -6.57
N ALA A 86 3.11 -2.91 -5.76
CA ALA A 86 2.68 -4.30 -5.79
C ALA A 86 2.21 -4.67 -4.39
N VAL A 87 1.00 -5.14 -4.25
CA VAL A 87 0.44 -5.61 -2.99
C VAL A 87 -0.03 -7.03 -3.19
N SER A 88 0.44 -7.94 -2.38
CA SER A 88 -0.05 -9.32 -2.35
C SER A 88 -0.47 -9.66 -0.93
N VAL A 89 -1.72 -9.96 -0.75
CA VAL A 89 -2.31 -10.29 0.55
C VAL A 89 -2.88 -11.70 0.48
N THR A 90 -2.39 -12.58 1.32
CA THR A 90 -2.91 -13.94 1.44
C THR A 90 -3.30 -14.21 2.88
N GLY A 91 -4.52 -14.61 3.12
CA GLY A 91 -5.09 -14.83 4.45
C GLY A 91 -6.37 -14.04 4.64
N SER A 92 -6.80 -13.88 5.87
CA SER A 92 -8.09 -13.26 6.16
C SER A 92 -7.97 -12.05 7.08
N ASN A 93 -8.85 -11.07 6.87
CA ASN A 93 -8.96 -9.87 7.69
C ASN A 93 -7.67 -9.07 7.80
N ASN A 94 -6.85 -9.07 6.77
CA ASN A 94 -5.67 -8.24 6.74
C ASN A 94 -6.02 -6.81 6.26
N THR A 95 -5.40 -5.83 6.90
CA THR A 95 -5.54 -4.42 6.51
C THR A 95 -4.22 -3.90 5.96
N SER A 96 -4.27 -3.36 4.77
CA SER A 96 -3.13 -2.73 4.09
C SER A 96 -3.49 -1.30 3.73
N ALA A 97 -2.76 -0.33 4.22
CA ALA A 97 -2.92 1.06 3.88
C ALA A 97 -1.61 1.62 3.28
N ILE A 98 -1.70 2.19 2.12
CA ILE A 98 -0.58 2.82 1.43
C ILE A 98 -0.95 4.28 1.19
N THR A 99 -0.18 5.18 1.70
CA THR A 99 -0.25 6.59 1.34
C THR A 99 1.13 6.99 0.85
N CYS A 100 1.25 7.55 -0.30
CA CYS A 100 2.51 8.10 -0.76
C CYS A 100 2.38 9.60 -0.87
N GLY A 101 2.42 10.40 -1.73
CA GLY A 101 2.26 11.85 -1.59
C GLY A 101 0.91 12.29 -0.98
N THR A 102 0.92 13.15 -0.01
CA THR A 102 -0.28 13.67 0.66
C THR A 102 -0.83 14.95 0.02
N THR A 103 -0.07 15.57 -0.88
CA THR A 103 -0.45 16.76 -1.64
C THR A 103 0.06 16.65 -3.06
N MET A 104 -0.52 17.42 -3.98
CA MET A 104 -0.08 17.47 -5.40
C MET A 104 1.39 17.84 -5.58
N SER A 105 2.07 18.28 -4.53
CA SER A 105 3.48 18.68 -4.56
C SER A 105 4.44 17.72 -3.87
N ALA A 106 3.96 16.80 -3.04
CA ALA A 106 4.77 15.78 -2.41
C ALA A 106 4.65 14.50 -3.25
N SER A 107 5.50 14.34 -4.22
CA SER A 107 5.34 13.30 -5.21
C SER A 107 5.95 11.98 -4.77
N CYS A 108 5.20 10.94 -4.97
CA CYS A 108 5.64 9.55 -4.99
C CYS A 108 6.44 9.19 -6.25
N SER A 109 6.87 10.16 -7.01
CA SER A 109 7.47 9.91 -8.32
C SER A 109 8.71 9.03 -8.23
N GLY A 110 8.78 8.00 -9.08
CA GLY A 110 9.87 7.04 -9.10
C GLY A 110 9.93 6.11 -7.88
N SER A 111 8.89 6.06 -7.07
CA SER A 111 8.85 5.21 -5.89
C SER A 111 8.44 3.77 -6.25
N THR A 112 9.03 2.82 -5.57
CA THR A 112 8.60 1.42 -5.59
C THR A 112 8.05 1.10 -4.21
N ILE A 113 6.90 0.55 -4.14
CA ILE A 113 6.28 0.10 -2.89
C ILE A 113 5.89 -1.35 -3.12
N GLU A 114 6.38 -2.24 -2.33
CA GLU A 114 5.94 -3.63 -2.33
C GLU A 114 5.39 -3.91 -0.94
N GLN A 115 4.33 -4.67 -0.86
CA GLN A 115 3.88 -5.21 0.41
C GLN A 115 3.78 -6.69 0.32
N THR A 116 3.80 -7.56 0.94
CA THR A 116 3.46 -8.96 0.91
C THR A 116 2.98 -9.30 2.31
N ILE A 117 1.81 -9.76 2.45
CA ILE A 117 1.22 -10.09 3.75
C ILE A 117 0.73 -11.53 3.64
N THR A 118 1.16 -12.40 4.53
CA THR A 118 0.70 -13.79 4.59
C THR A 118 0.31 -14.10 6.03
N GLY A 119 -0.87 -14.64 6.23
CA GLY A 119 -1.46 -14.91 7.54
C GLY A 119 -2.69 -14.05 7.78
N ASP A 120 -3.23 -14.10 8.96
CA ASP A 120 -4.51 -13.49 9.30
C ASP A 120 -4.37 -12.28 10.23
N ASN A 121 -5.29 -11.33 10.11
CA ASN A 121 -5.41 -10.18 11.02
C ASN A 121 -4.14 -9.29 11.10
N ASN A 122 -3.34 -9.24 10.05
CA ASN A 122 -2.19 -8.35 10.01
C ASN A 122 -2.62 -6.93 9.59
N THR A 123 -1.95 -5.93 10.16
CA THR A 123 -2.14 -4.53 9.81
C THR A 123 -0.81 -3.93 9.34
N VAL A 124 -0.78 -3.44 8.13
CA VAL A 124 0.39 -2.76 7.56
C VAL A 124 0.01 -1.38 7.07
N THR A 125 0.65 -0.37 7.61
CA THR A 125 0.46 1.03 7.21
C THR A 125 1.77 1.61 6.72
N GLN A 126 1.77 2.15 5.52
CA GLN A 126 2.88 2.92 4.97
C GLN A 126 2.41 4.34 4.68
N THR A 127 3.14 5.31 5.15
CA THR A 127 2.96 6.72 4.79
C THR A 127 4.31 7.27 4.36
N LEU A 128 4.46 7.54 3.09
CA LEU A 128 5.70 8.03 2.51
C LEU A 128 5.45 9.45 1.97
N GLY A 129 5.84 10.46 2.72
CA GLY A 129 5.80 11.85 2.31
C GLY A 129 7.22 12.38 2.05
N GLY A 130 7.31 13.50 1.39
CA GLY A 130 8.58 14.11 1.03
C GLY A 130 8.82 14.09 -0.48
N GLY A 131 9.92 14.59 -0.94
CA GLY A 131 10.21 14.76 -2.37
C GLY A 131 11.21 13.74 -2.95
N GLY A 132 11.64 12.76 -2.19
CA GLY A 132 12.65 11.79 -2.60
C GLY A 132 12.07 10.51 -3.21
N ASN A 133 12.91 9.79 -3.94
CA ASN A 133 12.57 8.44 -4.38
C ASN A 133 12.51 7.50 -3.17
N HIS A 134 11.43 6.78 -3.03
CA HIS A 134 11.26 5.83 -1.95
C HIS A 134 11.19 4.41 -2.52
N ILE A 135 11.92 3.51 -1.90
CA ILE A 135 11.76 2.08 -2.09
C ILE A 135 11.38 1.52 -0.72
N SER A 136 10.25 0.87 -0.62
CA SER A 136 9.82 0.25 0.61
C SER A 136 9.28 -1.13 0.30
N ARG A 137 9.80 -2.17 0.96
CA ARG A 137 9.41 -3.54 0.63
C ARG A 137 8.71 -4.13 1.81
N LEU A 138 8.36 -4.31 2.64
CA LEU A 138 7.67 -4.90 3.79
C LEU A 138 7.16 -6.30 3.44
N THR A 139 7.65 -7.29 4.06
CA THR A 139 7.09 -8.64 4.03
C THR A 139 6.62 -8.96 5.43
N VAL A 140 5.43 -9.44 5.58
CA VAL A 140 4.87 -9.87 6.87
C VAL A 140 4.42 -11.32 6.71
N THR A 141 4.80 -12.18 7.62
CA THR A 141 4.38 -13.60 7.64
C THR A 141 4.02 -13.98 9.06
N GLY A 142 2.86 -14.58 9.24
CA GLY A 142 2.28 -14.91 10.54
C GLY A 142 1.06 -14.06 10.83
N ASP A 143 0.52 -14.16 12.01
CA ASP A 143 -0.77 -13.60 12.35
C ASP A 143 -0.66 -12.40 13.30
N THR A 144 -1.61 -11.49 13.15
CA THR A 144 -1.81 -10.40 14.12
C THR A 144 -0.59 -9.47 14.25
N ASN A 145 0.22 -9.33 13.22
CA ASN A 145 1.32 -8.40 13.23
C ASN A 145 0.83 -6.98 12.89
N THR A 146 1.43 -5.99 13.55
CA THR A 146 1.20 -4.57 13.24
C THR A 146 2.49 -3.93 12.78
N MET A 147 2.48 -3.34 11.61
CA MET A 147 3.64 -2.68 11.03
C MET A 147 3.29 -1.29 10.54
N THR A 148 4.00 -0.29 11.02
CA THR A 148 3.83 1.10 10.63
C THR A 148 5.17 1.66 10.12
N HIS A 149 5.15 2.19 8.91
CA HIS A 149 6.26 2.93 8.35
C HIS A 149 5.83 4.35 7.99
N THR A 150 6.42 5.32 8.63
CA THR A 150 6.20 6.74 8.33
C THR A 150 7.50 7.38 7.85
N SER A 151 7.46 8.00 6.69
CA SER A 151 8.58 8.77 6.16
C SER A 151 8.15 10.20 5.85
N THR A 152 8.88 11.17 6.36
CA THR A 152 8.80 12.59 5.96
C THR A 152 10.12 13.07 5.39
N ASN A 153 10.97 12.15 4.96
CA ASN A 153 12.29 12.46 4.45
C ASN A 153 12.21 13.03 3.03
N THR A 154 12.96 14.10 2.76
CA THR A 154 13.07 14.68 1.41
C THR A 154 14.21 14.06 0.58
N GLY A 155 15.12 13.34 1.21
CA GLY A 155 16.11 12.49 0.54
C GLY A 155 15.54 11.12 0.21
N ALA A 156 16.29 10.34 -0.56
CA ALA A 156 15.90 8.97 -0.90
C ALA A 156 15.77 8.10 0.37
N VAL A 157 14.76 7.23 0.40
CA VAL A 157 14.55 6.29 1.50
C VAL A 157 14.46 4.88 0.95
N THR A 158 15.29 3.99 1.46
CA THR A 158 15.20 2.57 1.19
C THR A 158 14.86 1.85 2.49
N VAL A 159 13.76 1.16 2.49
CA VAL A 159 13.35 0.28 3.59
C VAL A 159 13.13 -1.11 3.03
N ASP A 160 13.78 -2.08 3.62
CA ASP A 160 13.58 -3.49 3.34
C ASP A 160 13.40 -4.17 4.69
N TYR A 161 12.19 -4.50 5.02
CA TYR A 161 11.85 -5.07 6.31
C TYR A 161 11.14 -6.40 6.13
N THR A 162 11.46 -7.37 6.95
CA THR A 162 10.77 -8.66 6.99
C THR A 162 10.35 -8.96 8.42
N VAL A 163 9.11 -9.33 8.62
CA VAL A 163 8.57 -9.79 9.90
C VAL A 163 8.14 -11.25 9.74
N VAL A 164 8.59 -12.12 10.62
CA VAL A 164 8.22 -13.53 10.64
C VAL A 164 7.82 -13.93 12.05
N GLY A 165 6.60 -14.43 12.22
CA GLY A 165 6.01 -14.79 13.52
C GLY A 165 4.79 -13.95 13.84
N ASP A 166 4.23 -14.12 15.00
CA ASP A 166 2.91 -13.59 15.34
C ASP A 166 3.00 -12.44 16.35
N THR A 167 2.01 -11.56 16.32
CA THR A 167 1.83 -10.50 17.33
C THR A 167 3.02 -9.54 17.46
N ASN A 168 3.80 -9.35 16.42
CA ASN A 168 4.88 -8.39 16.42
C ASN A 168 4.37 -6.97 16.13
N VAL A 169 4.99 -5.98 16.78
CA VAL A 169 4.72 -4.56 16.57
C VAL A 169 5.98 -3.86 16.07
N ILE A 170 5.93 -3.31 14.89
CA ILE A 170 7.05 -2.67 14.21
C ILE A 170 6.71 -1.22 13.89
N ASN A 171 7.51 -0.29 14.38
CA ASN A 171 7.37 1.12 14.10
C ASN A 171 8.66 1.67 13.48
N LEU A 172 8.55 2.14 12.25
CA LEU A 172 9.65 2.74 11.50
C LEU A 172 9.34 4.21 11.24
N THR A 173 10.26 5.08 11.58
CA THR A 173 10.15 6.51 11.26
C THR A 173 11.43 6.99 10.61
N THR A 174 11.31 7.63 9.47
CA THR A 174 12.43 8.30 8.81
C THR A 174 12.09 9.77 8.55
N SER A 175 13.01 10.66 8.89
CA SER A 175 12.85 12.09 8.63
C SER A 175 14.18 12.77 8.34
N GLY A 176 14.12 13.92 7.68
CA GLY A 176 15.30 14.72 7.35
C GLY A 176 15.50 14.91 5.86
N THR A 177 16.71 15.26 5.46
CA THR A 177 17.04 15.65 4.08
C THR A 177 18.05 14.74 3.40
N THR A 178 18.72 13.90 4.15
CA THR A 178 19.72 12.96 3.61
C THR A 178 19.11 11.59 3.29
N ALA A 179 19.78 10.83 2.44
CA ALA A 179 19.35 9.47 2.14
C ALA A 179 19.35 8.58 3.40
N LYS A 180 18.36 7.72 3.51
CA LYS A 180 18.17 6.77 4.62
C LYS A 180 18.07 5.35 4.10
N THR A 181 18.64 4.43 4.84
CA THR A 181 18.47 2.98 4.56
C THR A 181 18.16 2.25 5.85
N ILE A 182 17.10 1.47 5.83
CA ILE A 182 16.73 0.53 6.88
C ILE A 182 16.65 -0.84 6.21
N ASN A 183 17.48 -1.77 6.67
CA ASN A 183 17.38 -3.17 6.28
C ASN A 183 17.38 -3.97 7.59
N ALA A 184 16.23 -4.55 7.92
CA ALA A 184 16.05 -5.24 9.18
C ALA A 184 15.08 -6.40 9.05
N THR A 185 15.26 -7.39 9.90
CA THR A 185 14.37 -8.55 10.01
C THR A 185 14.03 -8.80 11.47
N THR A 186 12.75 -9.03 11.73
CA THR A 186 12.27 -9.48 13.04
C THR A 186 11.73 -10.89 12.91
N THR A 187 12.25 -11.80 13.72
CA THR A 187 11.80 -13.20 13.75
C THR A 187 11.39 -13.57 15.17
N GLY A 188 10.29 -14.30 15.28
CA GLY A 188 9.70 -14.68 16.57
C GLY A 188 8.42 -13.91 16.83
N SER A 189 7.78 -14.19 17.96
CA SER A 189 6.47 -13.64 18.28
C SER A 189 6.51 -12.67 19.44
N GLY A 190 5.60 -11.69 19.45
CA GLY A 190 5.47 -10.72 20.54
C GLY A 190 6.60 -9.67 20.61
N ASN A 191 7.37 -9.50 19.55
CA ASN A 191 8.45 -8.50 19.54
C ASN A 191 7.88 -7.10 19.31
N THR A 192 8.48 -6.12 19.97
CA THR A 192 8.26 -4.70 19.67
C THR A 192 9.57 -4.09 19.20
N VAL A 193 9.56 -3.56 17.99
CA VAL A 193 10.73 -2.92 17.38
C VAL A 193 10.38 -1.49 17.00
N THR A 194 11.19 -0.55 17.41
CA THR A 194 11.06 0.86 17.02
C THR A 194 12.37 1.36 16.43
N ILE A 195 12.34 1.84 15.21
CA ILE A 195 13.51 2.41 14.53
C ILE A 195 13.18 3.84 14.12
N ASN A 196 13.95 4.79 14.62
CA ASN A 196 13.86 6.20 14.26
C ASN A 196 15.16 6.65 13.63
N GLN A 197 15.10 7.09 12.40
CA GLN A 197 16.24 7.70 11.68
C GLN A 197 15.92 9.16 11.39
N THR A 198 16.58 10.05 12.08
CA THR A 198 16.46 11.51 11.92
C THR A 198 17.84 12.12 11.67
N ASN A 199 17.85 13.31 11.09
CA ASN A 199 19.06 14.15 10.98
C ASN A 199 18.71 15.61 11.02
#